data_db3a147d9b36744bffa835a184844858
#
_entry.id   db3a147d9b36744bffa835a184844858
#
_cell.length_a   1.000
_cell.length_b   1.000
_cell.length_c   1.000
_cell.angle_alpha   90.00
_cell.angle_beta   90.00
_cell.angle_gamma   90.00
#
_symmetry.space_group_name_H-M   'P 1'
#
loop_
_entity.id
_entity.type
_entity.pdbx_description
1 polymer ?
#
loop_
_entity_poly.entity_id
_entity_poly.type
_entity_poly.pdbx_seq_one_letter_code
_entity_poly.pdbx_strand_id
1 'polypeptide(L)'
;RHMEDRILELSKSYSAILLTGPRQSGKTTMLRALSKEENKGREYVSLDDLTTRDMAKNDPALFLQIHKPPVLIDEVQYAPELFTYIKIHIDEHHNPGDFWMTGSQIFRLMRGVQESLAGRVALLHMSPMSQREIIGADCIPFTTNMNVLMDECKKIAPVDTPTIFERIWRGSMPGIVSGLYADRNMYYSSYLSTYVERDVRDISGTVDALKFNRFITAVAARTAQLLNYHALAEDAEIDMVTAKAWVDILETLGIIFLLHPYSNNALKRTIKTPKV
;
A
#
# COMPACT_ATOMS: atom_id res chain seq x y z
N ARG A 1 -1.06 -14.01 -4.62
CA ARG A 1 -0.40 -12.72 -4.92
C ARG A 1 1.11 -12.95 -5.08
N HIS A 2 1.76 -12.20 -5.98
CA HIS A 2 3.21 -12.33 -6.23
C HIS A 2 4.08 -12.02 -5.00
N MET A 3 3.54 -11.37 -4.01
CA MET A 3 4.24 -11.00 -2.78
C MET A 3 4.29 -12.14 -1.74
N GLU A 4 3.52 -13.18 -1.90
CA GLU A 4 3.36 -14.28 -0.93
C GLU A 4 4.69 -14.96 -0.61
N ASP A 5 5.41 -15.42 -1.63
CA ASP A 5 6.73 -16.05 -1.47
C ASP A 5 7.73 -15.11 -0.77
N ARG A 6 7.69 -13.81 -1.12
CA ARG A 6 8.58 -12.82 -0.53
C ARG A 6 8.30 -12.61 0.97
N ILE A 7 7.04 -12.63 1.37
CA ILE A 7 6.65 -12.54 2.79
C ILE A 7 7.16 -13.77 3.54
N LEU A 8 6.94 -14.97 3.00
CA LEU A 8 7.40 -16.20 3.61
C LEU A 8 8.94 -16.27 3.71
N GLU A 9 9.66 -15.79 2.71
CA GLU A 9 11.11 -15.69 2.71
C GLU A 9 11.60 -14.73 3.81
N LEU A 10 11.05 -13.52 3.86
CA LEU A 10 11.41 -12.52 4.86
C LEU A 10 11.03 -12.95 6.28
N SER A 11 9.95 -13.69 6.44
CA SER A 11 9.52 -14.25 7.72
C SER A 11 10.49 -15.27 8.32
N LYS A 12 11.48 -15.74 7.55
CA LYS A 12 12.56 -16.62 8.05
C LYS A 12 13.72 -15.84 8.64
N SER A 13 13.82 -14.54 8.42
CA SER A 13 14.95 -13.71 8.84
C SER A 13 14.56 -12.48 9.66
N TYR A 14 13.37 -11.95 9.47
CA TYR A 14 12.87 -10.80 10.23
C TYR A 14 11.86 -11.24 11.27
N SER A 15 11.99 -10.73 12.50
CA SER A 15 11.02 -10.98 13.56
C SER A 15 9.67 -10.30 13.32
N ALA A 16 9.67 -9.17 12.61
CA ALA A 16 8.46 -8.46 12.25
C ALA A 16 8.39 -8.16 10.76
N ILE A 17 7.19 -8.28 10.19
CA ILE A 17 6.84 -7.83 8.83
C ILE A 17 5.68 -6.86 8.94
N LEU A 18 5.80 -5.71 8.29
CA LEU A 18 4.73 -4.73 8.16
C LEU A 18 4.34 -4.57 6.69
N LEU A 19 3.12 -4.98 6.36
CA LEU A 19 2.55 -4.86 5.04
C LEU A 19 1.66 -3.62 4.95
N THR A 20 2.12 -2.63 4.18
CA THR A 20 1.40 -1.38 3.92
C THR A 20 0.79 -1.37 2.52
N GLY A 21 0.03 -0.34 2.20
CA GLY A 21 -0.54 -0.13 0.86
C GLY A 21 -1.98 0.39 0.90
N PRO A 22 -2.56 0.72 -0.26
CA PRO A 22 -3.90 1.29 -0.35
C PRO A 22 -4.94 0.46 0.39
N ARG A 23 -6.00 1.12 0.86
CA ARG A 23 -7.17 0.42 1.42
C ARG A 23 -7.75 -0.52 0.36
N GLN A 24 -8.32 -1.63 0.81
CA GLN A 24 -8.95 -2.64 -0.06
C GLN A 24 -8.02 -3.29 -1.11
N SER A 25 -6.69 -3.12 -1.01
CA SER A 25 -5.72 -3.81 -1.88
C SER A 25 -5.59 -5.31 -1.60
N GLY A 26 -6.21 -5.82 -0.52
CA GLY A 26 -6.23 -7.24 -0.17
C GLY A 26 -5.14 -7.68 0.80
N LYS A 27 -4.50 -6.76 1.54
CA LYS A 27 -3.43 -7.04 2.53
C LYS A 27 -3.83 -8.10 3.55
N THR A 28 -4.90 -7.83 4.28
CA THR A 28 -5.42 -8.72 5.33
C THR A 28 -5.83 -10.08 4.77
N THR A 29 -6.52 -10.09 3.63
CA THR A 29 -6.96 -11.34 2.96
C THR A 29 -5.77 -12.22 2.61
N MET A 30 -4.71 -11.64 2.04
CA MET A 30 -3.50 -12.36 1.66
C MET A 30 -2.76 -12.90 2.89
N LEU A 31 -2.50 -12.07 3.91
CA LEU A 31 -1.79 -12.53 5.11
C LEU A 31 -2.58 -13.59 5.90
N ARG A 32 -3.91 -13.49 5.94
CA ARG A 32 -4.75 -14.53 6.55
C ARG A 32 -4.72 -15.84 5.77
N ALA A 33 -4.65 -15.80 4.44
CA ALA A 33 -4.48 -17.00 3.64
C ALA A 33 -3.12 -17.64 3.92
N LEU A 34 -2.04 -16.87 3.84
CA LEU A 34 -0.67 -17.33 4.14
C LEU A 34 -0.52 -17.89 5.56
N SER A 35 -1.14 -17.25 6.56
CA SER A 35 -1.05 -17.71 7.95
C SER A 35 -1.65 -19.10 8.16
N LYS A 36 -2.68 -19.46 7.38
CA LYS A 36 -3.27 -20.80 7.38
C LYS A 36 -2.35 -21.82 6.69
N GLU A 37 -1.72 -21.43 5.59
CA GLU A 37 -0.80 -22.30 4.84
C GLU A 37 0.51 -22.55 5.60
N GLU A 38 1.02 -21.53 6.31
CA GLU A 38 2.23 -21.65 7.13
C GLU A 38 2.10 -22.68 8.26
N ASN A 39 0.88 -22.94 8.71
CA ASN A 39 0.52 -23.91 9.76
C ASN A 39 1.31 -23.76 11.09
N LYS A 40 1.70 -22.51 11.42
CA LYS A 40 2.43 -22.17 12.66
C LYS A 40 1.51 -21.79 13.83
N GLY A 41 0.18 -21.89 13.63
CA GLY A 41 -0.80 -21.48 14.64
C GLY A 41 -0.85 -19.97 14.88
N ARG A 42 -0.47 -19.17 13.87
CA ARG A 42 -0.50 -17.71 13.94
C ARG A 42 -1.90 -17.21 14.21
N GLU A 43 -2.08 -16.56 15.35
CA GLU A 43 -3.33 -15.91 15.72
C GLU A 43 -3.58 -14.68 14.82
N TYR A 44 -4.83 -14.46 14.45
CA TYR A 44 -5.28 -13.23 13.79
C TYR A 44 -6.04 -12.35 14.75
N VAL A 45 -5.61 -11.11 14.90
CA VAL A 45 -6.28 -10.10 15.73
C VAL A 45 -6.42 -8.81 14.94
N SER A 46 -7.62 -8.17 14.99
CA SER A 46 -7.91 -6.93 14.28
C SER A 46 -8.12 -5.78 15.27
N LEU A 47 -7.43 -4.68 15.05
CA LEU A 47 -7.64 -3.43 15.78
C LEU A 47 -8.80 -2.58 15.23
N ASP A 48 -9.59 -3.12 14.28
CA ASP A 48 -10.89 -2.56 13.95
C ASP A 48 -11.93 -2.82 15.06
N ASP A 49 -11.77 -3.92 15.80
CA ASP A 49 -12.54 -4.15 17.02
C ASP A 49 -12.15 -3.14 18.12
N LEU A 50 -13.13 -2.41 18.63
CA LEU A 50 -12.90 -1.33 19.58
C LEU A 50 -12.34 -1.81 20.92
N THR A 51 -12.83 -2.94 21.43
CA THR A 51 -12.38 -3.50 22.71
C THR A 51 -10.92 -3.93 22.64
N THR A 52 -10.57 -4.65 21.57
CA THR A 52 -9.20 -5.09 21.28
C THR A 52 -8.26 -3.89 21.06
N ARG A 53 -8.74 -2.87 20.36
CA ARG A 53 -8.01 -1.62 20.13
C ARG A 53 -7.74 -0.86 21.45
N ASP A 54 -8.75 -0.74 22.31
CA ASP A 54 -8.60 -0.03 23.58
C ASP A 54 -7.61 -0.76 24.50
N MET A 55 -7.63 -2.09 24.52
CA MET A 55 -6.62 -2.89 25.23
C MET A 55 -5.23 -2.63 24.64
N ALA A 56 -5.07 -2.70 23.33
CA ALA A 56 -3.79 -2.48 22.65
C ALA A 56 -3.19 -1.10 22.89
N LYS A 57 -4.01 -0.07 23.09
CA LYS A 57 -3.58 1.30 23.41
C LYS A 57 -3.25 1.49 24.90
N ASN A 58 -4.15 1.05 25.78
CA ASN A 58 -4.09 1.37 27.19
C ASN A 58 -3.20 0.38 27.97
N ASP A 59 -3.12 -0.87 27.55
CA ASP A 59 -2.27 -1.91 28.12
C ASP A 59 -1.65 -2.81 27.04
N PRO A 60 -0.67 -2.30 26.29
CA PRO A 60 0.02 -3.06 25.26
C PRO A 60 0.73 -4.31 25.79
N ALA A 61 1.17 -4.29 27.04
CA ALA A 61 1.80 -5.44 27.68
C ALA A 61 0.81 -6.59 27.87
N LEU A 62 -0.37 -6.31 28.40
CA LEU A 62 -1.45 -7.29 28.54
C LEU A 62 -1.91 -7.78 27.17
N PHE A 63 -2.03 -6.89 26.18
CA PHE A 63 -2.37 -7.27 24.82
C PHE A 63 -1.43 -8.36 24.26
N LEU A 64 -0.10 -8.20 24.40
CA LEU A 64 0.87 -9.19 23.93
C LEU A 64 0.95 -10.44 24.81
N GLN A 65 0.51 -10.38 26.07
CA GLN A 65 0.38 -11.58 26.92
C GLN A 65 -0.81 -12.44 26.49
N ILE A 66 -1.91 -11.82 26.05
CA ILE A 66 -3.11 -12.52 25.55
C ILE A 66 -2.86 -13.01 24.11
N HIS A 67 -2.41 -12.13 23.22
CA HIS A 67 -2.15 -12.41 21.81
C HIS A 67 -0.67 -12.71 21.59
N LYS A 68 -0.27 -13.93 21.99
CA LYS A 68 1.15 -14.35 21.93
C LYS A 68 1.62 -14.54 20.48
N PRO A 69 2.88 -14.19 20.17
CA PRO A 69 3.49 -14.55 18.89
C PRO A 69 3.56 -16.09 18.69
N PRO A 70 3.44 -16.59 17.44
CA PRO A 70 3.30 -15.79 16.22
C PRO A 70 1.89 -15.20 16.05
N VAL A 71 1.81 -13.89 15.79
CA VAL A 71 0.55 -13.16 15.67
C VAL A 71 0.47 -12.31 14.41
N LEU A 72 -0.72 -12.20 13.82
CA LEU A 72 -1.05 -11.27 12.73
C LEU A 72 -1.95 -10.17 13.29
N ILE A 73 -1.40 -8.96 13.40
CA ILE A 73 -2.10 -7.77 13.90
C ILE A 73 -2.55 -6.92 12.69
N ASP A 74 -3.86 -6.80 12.53
CA ASP A 74 -4.45 -6.04 11.42
C ASP A 74 -4.77 -4.60 11.86
N GLU A 75 -4.52 -3.65 10.95
CA GLU A 75 -4.72 -2.20 11.13
C GLU A 75 -3.94 -1.63 12.34
N VAL A 76 -2.66 -2.02 12.46
CA VAL A 76 -1.79 -1.69 13.61
C VAL A 76 -1.62 -0.19 13.86
N GLN A 77 -1.89 0.69 12.86
CA GLN A 77 -1.85 2.14 13.03
C GLN A 77 -2.86 2.68 14.06
N TYR A 78 -3.83 1.88 14.46
CA TYR A 78 -4.77 2.28 15.49
C TYR A 78 -4.23 2.20 16.92
N ALA A 79 -3.11 1.48 17.14
CA ALA A 79 -2.44 1.39 18.43
C ALA A 79 -0.91 1.45 18.25
N PRO A 80 -0.35 2.63 17.93
CA PRO A 80 1.10 2.81 17.74
C PRO A 80 1.90 2.51 19.01
N GLU A 81 1.28 2.53 20.18
CA GLU A 81 1.86 2.16 21.45
C GLU A 81 2.42 0.74 21.45
N LEU A 82 1.82 -0.17 20.68
CA LEU A 82 2.28 -1.55 20.52
C LEU A 82 3.71 -1.64 19.97
N PHE A 83 4.16 -0.70 19.15
CA PHE A 83 5.48 -0.80 18.53
C PHE A 83 6.64 -0.83 19.53
N THR A 84 6.49 -0.14 20.66
CA THR A 84 7.49 -0.16 21.73
C THR A 84 7.58 -1.55 22.39
N TYR A 85 6.45 -2.18 22.65
CA TYR A 85 6.40 -3.50 23.27
C TYR A 85 6.79 -4.61 22.30
N ILE A 86 6.42 -4.50 21.03
CA ILE A 86 6.90 -5.38 19.96
C ILE A 86 8.42 -5.29 19.85
N LYS A 87 9.00 -4.08 19.92
CA LYS A 87 10.46 -3.90 19.94
C LYS A 87 11.11 -4.63 21.10
N ILE A 88 10.59 -4.45 22.32
CA ILE A 88 11.11 -5.12 23.53
C ILE A 88 11.09 -6.63 23.32
N HIS A 89 9.96 -7.18 22.89
CA HIS A 89 9.84 -8.61 22.62
C HIS A 89 10.87 -9.11 21.58
N ILE A 90 11.05 -8.37 20.48
CA ILE A 90 12.03 -8.72 19.43
C ILE A 90 13.44 -8.71 19.98
N ASP A 91 13.80 -7.70 20.79
CA ASP A 91 15.13 -7.54 21.36
C ASP A 91 15.45 -8.64 22.40
N GLU A 92 14.44 -9.20 23.06
CA GLU A 92 14.58 -10.28 24.03
C GLU A 92 14.63 -11.69 23.39
N HIS A 93 13.84 -11.94 22.34
CA HIS A 93 13.61 -13.29 21.84
C HIS A 93 14.27 -13.55 20.47
N HIS A 94 14.36 -12.53 19.61
CA HIS A 94 14.92 -12.63 18.25
C HIS A 94 14.30 -13.71 17.36
N ASN A 95 13.03 -14.09 17.59
CA ASN A 95 12.36 -15.13 16.83
C ASN A 95 11.91 -14.63 15.46
N PRO A 96 12.33 -15.24 14.34
CA PRO A 96 11.87 -14.83 13.02
C PRO A 96 10.39 -15.13 12.80
N GLY A 97 9.69 -14.15 12.23
CA GLY A 97 8.29 -14.28 11.86
C GLY A 97 7.29 -14.15 13.00
N ASP A 98 7.68 -13.70 14.18
CA ASP A 98 6.78 -13.56 15.33
C ASP A 98 5.61 -12.60 15.02
N PHE A 99 5.88 -11.47 14.34
CA PHE A 99 4.87 -10.45 14.09
C PHE A 99 4.63 -10.24 12.61
N TRP A 100 3.41 -10.49 12.16
CA TRP A 100 2.90 -9.97 10.90
C TRP A 100 1.93 -8.85 11.19
N MET A 101 2.09 -7.73 10.51
CA MET A 101 1.28 -6.54 10.75
C MET A 101 0.77 -5.98 9.44
N THR A 102 -0.45 -5.44 9.45
CA THR A 102 -0.95 -4.65 8.33
C THR A 102 -1.27 -3.23 8.76
N GLY A 103 -1.25 -2.33 7.79
CA GLY A 103 -1.77 -1.00 7.96
C GLY A 103 -1.97 -0.26 6.64
N SER A 104 -3.01 0.56 6.60
CA SER A 104 -3.36 1.34 5.41
C SER A 104 -2.94 2.80 5.49
N GLN A 105 -2.74 3.34 6.70
CA GLN A 105 -2.36 4.75 6.91
C GLN A 105 -0.85 4.89 7.12
N ILE A 106 -0.09 4.92 6.02
CA ILE A 106 1.38 4.92 6.03
C ILE A 106 1.96 6.06 6.89
N PHE A 107 1.40 7.27 6.85
CA PHE A 107 1.91 8.40 7.63
C PHE A 107 1.88 8.17 9.14
N ARG A 108 0.78 7.60 9.65
CA ARG A 108 0.67 7.26 11.08
C ARG A 108 1.61 6.12 11.46
N LEU A 109 1.72 5.12 10.58
CA LEU A 109 2.59 3.96 10.78
C LEU A 109 4.06 4.36 10.81
N MET A 110 4.52 5.15 9.84
CA MET A 110 5.95 5.47 9.69
C MET A 110 6.51 6.21 10.89
N ARG A 111 5.74 7.09 11.53
CA ARG A 111 6.20 7.77 12.75
C ARG A 111 6.53 6.76 13.86
N GLY A 112 5.61 5.85 14.20
CA GLY A 112 5.84 4.84 15.24
C GLY A 112 6.90 3.81 14.87
N VAL A 113 6.94 3.37 13.60
CA VAL A 113 7.92 2.40 13.10
C VAL A 113 9.34 2.97 13.11
N GLN A 114 9.53 4.22 12.67
CA GLN A 114 10.85 4.87 12.66
C GLN A 114 11.42 5.03 14.06
N GLU A 115 10.57 5.36 15.04
CA GLU A 115 11.00 5.55 16.42
C GLU A 115 11.30 4.22 17.14
N SER A 116 10.54 3.15 16.87
CA SER A 116 10.60 1.92 17.67
C SER A 116 11.16 0.70 16.93
N LEU A 117 10.83 0.50 15.65
CA LEU A 117 11.12 -0.74 14.91
C LEU A 117 12.20 -0.59 13.83
N ALA A 118 12.95 0.51 13.80
CA ALA A 118 14.02 0.70 12.82
C ALA A 118 15.04 -0.45 12.86
N GLY A 119 15.30 -1.07 11.69
CA GLY A 119 16.20 -2.21 11.55
C GLY A 119 15.64 -3.56 12.00
N ARG A 120 14.43 -3.63 12.59
CA ARG A 120 13.79 -4.85 13.12
C ARG A 120 12.64 -5.37 12.31
N VAL A 121 12.07 -4.50 11.46
CA VAL A 121 10.88 -4.80 10.66
C VAL A 121 11.22 -4.81 9.17
N ALA A 122 10.71 -5.81 8.45
CA ALA A 122 10.67 -5.78 6.99
C ALA A 122 9.42 -5.00 6.56
N LEU A 123 9.63 -3.83 5.97
CA LEU A 123 8.55 -2.98 5.46
C LEU A 123 8.26 -3.35 4.00
N LEU A 124 7.05 -3.76 3.71
CA LEU A 124 6.58 -4.10 2.38
C LEU A 124 5.40 -3.21 1.98
N HIS A 125 5.36 -2.84 0.70
CA HIS A 125 4.25 -2.08 0.14
C HIS A 125 3.50 -2.91 -0.89
N MET A 126 2.21 -3.14 -0.67
CA MET A 126 1.34 -3.90 -1.55
C MET A 126 0.48 -2.97 -2.41
N SER A 127 0.75 -2.96 -3.68
CA SER A 127 -0.10 -2.27 -4.67
C SER A 127 -1.38 -3.08 -4.98
N PRO A 128 -2.39 -2.49 -5.64
CA PRO A 128 -3.47 -3.24 -6.26
C PRO A 128 -2.94 -4.35 -7.18
N MET A 129 -3.81 -5.18 -7.74
CA MET A 129 -3.39 -6.35 -8.53
C MET A 129 -2.64 -5.93 -9.81
N SER A 130 -1.48 -6.54 -10.03
CA SER A 130 -0.77 -6.40 -11.32
C SER A 130 -1.52 -7.13 -12.43
N GLN A 131 -1.26 -6.76 -13.69
CA GLN A 131 -1.85 -7.48 -14.83
C GLN A 131 -1.46 -8.96 -14.84
N ARG A 132 -0.23 -9.29 -14.40
CA ARG A 132 0.19 -10.70 -14.29
C ARG A 132 -0.60 -11.45 -13.22
N GLU A 133 -0.87 -10.84 -12.07
CA GLU A 133 -1.73 -11.43 -11.04
C GLU A 133 -3.16 -11.63 -11.55
N ILE A 134 -3.71 -10.68 -12.31
CA ILE A 134 -5.07 -10.77 -12.85
C ILE A 134 -5.22 -11.94 -13.82
N ILE A 135 -4.20 -12.20 -14.65
CA ILE A 135 -4.23 -13.31 -15.62
C ILE A 135 -3.63 -14.62 -15.09
N GLY A 136 -3.22 -14.66 -13.82
CA GLY A 136 -2.61 -15.84 -13.21
C GLY A 136 -1.22 -16.21 -13.73
N ALA A 137 -0.48 -15.23 -14.27
CA ALA A 137 0.89 -15.45 -14.76
C ALA A 137 1.92 -15.27 -13.64
N ASP A 138 3.06 -15.96 -13.74
CA ASP A 138 4.14 -15.89 -12.78
C ASP A 138 4.75 -14.48 -12.67
N CYS A 139 5.25 -14.16 -11.49
CA CYS A 139 6.02 -12.94 -11.26
C CYS A 139 7.42 -13.10 -11.87
N ILE A 140 7.80 -12.11 -12.68
CA ILE A 140 9.18 -11.96 -13.11
C ILE A 140 9.70 -10.57 -12.71
N PRO A 141 10.94 -10.46 -12.23
CA PRO A 141 11.57 -9.17 -12.03
C PRO A 141 11.66 -8.39 -13.34
N PHE A 142 11.59 -7.07 -13.25
CA PHE A 142 11.84 -6.22 -14.40
C PHE A 142 13.24 -6.49 -14.95
N THR A 143 13.35 -6.70 -16.27
CA THR A 143 14.61 -6.97 -16.95
C THR A 143 14.67 -6.22 -18.27
N THR A 144 15.89 -5.83 -18.66
CA THR A 144 16.20 -5.30 -19.99
C THR A 144 16.83 -6.37 -20.91
N ASN A 145 16.95 -7.62 -20.44
CA ASN A 145 17.46 -8.72 -21.24
C ASN A 145 16.42 -9.12 -22.29
N MET A 146 16.72 -8.84 -23.55
CA MET A 146 15.82 -9.07 -24.69
C MET A 146 15.39 -10.54 -24.82
N ASN A 147 16.29 -11.49 -24.56
CA ASN A 147 15.97 -12.92 -24.69
C ASN A 147 14.92 -13.32 -23.63
N VAL A 148 15.09 -12.86 -22.39
CA VAL A 148 14.11 -13.11 -21.33
C VAL A 148 12.76 -12.48 -21.66
N LEU A 149 12.75 -11.24 -22.16
CA LEU A 149 11.50 -10.57 -22.57
C LEU A 149 10.80 -11.32 -23.71
N MET A 150 11.54 -11.76 -24.72
CA MET A 150 10.96 -12.52 -25.85
C MET A 150 10.39 -13.86 -25.40
N ASP A 151 11.05 -14.56 -24.49
CA ASP A 151 10.56 -15.85 -23.96
C ASP A 151 9.31 -15.65 -23.09
N GLU A 152 9.25 -14.59 -22.31
CA GLU A 152 8.04 -14.24 -21.55
C GLU A 152 6.87 -13.84 -22.46
N CYS A 153 7.14 -13.10 -23.55
CA CYS A 153 6.11 -12.76 -24.53
C CYS A 153 5.47 -14.01 -25.18
N LYS A 154 6.22 -15.10 -25.33
CA LYS A 154 5.69 -16.37 -25.87
C LYS A 154 4.75 -17.09 -24.89
N LYS A 155 4.91 -16.87 -23.59
CA LYS A 155 4.11 -17.51 -22.53
C LYS A 155 2.73 -16.87 -22.33
N ILE A 156 2.58 -15.62 -22.73
CA ILE A 156 1.37 -14.83 -22.50
C ILE A 156 0.66 -14.62 -23.84
N ALA A 157 -0.64 -14.91 -23.87
CA ALA A 157 -1.44 -14.67 -25.06
C ALA A 157 -1.45 -13.17 -25.41
N PRO A 158 -1.33 -12.81 -26.70
CA PRO A 158 -1.45 -11.43 -27.15
C PRO A 158 -2.81 -10.85 -26.74
N VAL A 159 -2.80 -9.60 -26.34
CA VAL A 159 -4.01 -8.86 -25.95
C VAL A 159 -4.19 -7.70 -26.92
N ASP A 160 -5.40 -7.55 -27.45
CA ASP A 160 -5.74 -6.45 -28.35
C ASP A 160 -5.88 -5.10 -27.60
N THR A 161 -5.78 -4.02 -28.36
CA THR A 161 -5.82 -2.66 -27.80
C THR A 161 -7.12 -2.37 -27.05
N PRO A 162 -8.33 -2.70 -27.55
CA PRO A 162 -9.56 -2.51 -26.80
C PRO A 162 -9.55 -3.17 -25.44
N THR A 163 -9.12 -4.42 -25.35
CA THR A 163 -9.03 -5.15 -24.07
C THR A 163 -8.04 -4.50 -23.09
N ILE A 164 -6.92 -3.93 -23.58
CA ILE A 164 -5.98 -3.19 -22.74
C ILE A 164 -6.66 -1.96 -22.14
N PHE A 165 -7.36 -1.17 -22.95
CA PHE A 165 -8.09 0.02 -22.48
C PHE A 165 -9.24 -0.34 -21.53
N GLU A 166 -9.96 -1.44 -21.78
CA GLU A 166 -10.97 -1.94 -20.85
C GLU A 166 -10.38 -2.29 -19.49
N ARG A 167 -9.23 -2.99 -19.46
CA ARG A 167 -8.52 -3.30 -18.20
C ARG A 167 -8.06 -2.05 -17.46
N ILE A 168 -7.53 -1.05 -18.17
CA ILE A 168 -7.15 0.24 -17.61
C ILE A 168 -8.39 0.92 -17.00
N TRP A 169 -9.48 0.98 -17.75
CA TRP A 169 -10.73 1.59 -17.31
C TRP A 169 -11.35 0.86 -16.11
N ARG A 170 -11.32 -0.48 -16.13
CA ARG A 170 -11.84 -1.32 -15.05
C ARG A 170 -11.05 -1.13 -13.75
N GLY A 171 -9.73 -0.94 -13.87
CA GLY A 171 -8.81 -0.84 -12.75
C GLY A 171 -8.40 -2.20 -12.19
N SER A 172 -7.61 -2.17 -11.12
CA SER A 172 -6.92 -3.35 -10.59
C SER A 172 -7.18 -3.62 -9.09
N MET A 173 -8.23 -3.00 -8.53
CA MET A 173 -8.66 -3.29 -7.16
C MET A 173 -9.25 -4.72 -7.07
N PRO A 174 -8.83 -5.53 -6.08
CA PRO A 174 -9.27 -6.93 -5.97
C PRO A 174 -10.79 -7.13 -6.00
N GLY A 175 -11.55 -6.24 -5.33
CA GLY A 175 -13.01 -6.33 -5.30
C GLY A 175 -13.67 -6.11 -6.66
N ILE A 176 -13.06 -5.32 -7.55
CA ILE A 176 -13.51 -5.14 -8.93
C ILE A 176 -13.07 -6.32 -9.80
N VAL A 177 -11.80 -6.73 -9.65
CA VAL A 177 -11.23 -7.84 -10.45
C VAL A 177 -11.95 -9.15 -10.20
N SER A 178 -12.27 -9.44 -8.93
CA SER A 178 -13.00 -10.66 -8.54
C SER A 178 -14.49 -10.64 -8.88
N GLY A 179 -15.04 -9.51 -9.33
CA GLY A 179 -16.48 -9.37 -9.59
C GLY A 179 -17.35 -9.21 -8.33
N LEU A 180 -16.73 -8.99 -7.17
CA LEU A 180 -17.49 -8.74 -5.91
C LEU A 180 -18.34 -7.47 -6.04
N TYR A 181 -17.82 -6.44 -6.72
CA TYR A 181 -18.54 -5.21 -7.01
C TYR A 181 -18.80 -5.11 -8.52
N ALA A 182 -20.06 -5.21 -8.91
CA ALA A 182 -20.47 -5.16 -10.32
C ALA A 182 -20.42 -3.72 -10.87
N ASP A 183 -20.81 -2.71 -10.05
CA ASP A 183 -20.77 -1.32 -10.43
C ASP A 183 -19.43 -0.67 -10.07
N ARG A 184 -18.56 -0.61 -11.08
CA ARG A 184 -17.26 0.04 -10.97
C ARG A 184 -17.35 1.52 -10.60
N ASN A 185 -18.30 2.26 -11.20
CA ASN A 185 -18.39 3.69 -10.98
C ASN A 185 -18.81 4.00 -9.54
N MET A 186 -19.80 3.28 -9.03
CA MET A 186 -20.21 3.38 -7.64
C MET A 186 -19.06 3.00 -6.69
N TYR A 187 -18.31 1.93 -7.00
CA TYR A 187 -17.18 1.50 -6.19
C TYR A 187 -16.12 2.59 -6.06
N TYR A 188 -15.62 3.14 -7.18
CA TYR A 188 -14.56 4.15 -7.13
C TYR A 188 -15.04 5.50 -6.61
N SER A 189 -16.28 5.90 -6.90
CA SER A 189 -16.88 7.10 -6.32
C SER A 189 -16.94 7.00 -4.79
N SER A 190 -17.44 5.87 -4.27
CA SER A 190 -17.47 5.61 -2.83
C SER A 190 -16.06 5.52 -2.23
N TYR A 191 -15.11 4.91 -2.94
CA TYR A 191 -13.72 4.81 -2.49
C TYR A 191 -13.07 6.19 -2.33
N LEU A 192 -13.28 7.10 -3.29
CA LEU A 192 -12.77 8.46 -3.21
C LEU A 192 -13.38 9.22 -2.03
N SER A 193 -14.71 9.24 -1.92
CA SER A 193 -15.40 10.03 -0.88
C SER A 193 -15.21 9.47 0.54
N THR A 194 -15.13 8.17 0.71
CA THR A 194 -15.08 7.56 2.05
C THR A 194 -13.65 7.34 2.57
N TYR A 195 -12.69 7.06 1.69
CA TYR A 195 -11.33 6.73 2.10
C TYR A 195 -10.34 7.84 1.77
N VAL A 196 -10.28 8.27 0.51
CA VAL A 196 -9.24 9.21 0.07
C VAL A 196 -9.47 10.58 0.71
N GLU A 197 -10.68 11.12 0.67
CA GLU A 197 -10.99 12.40 1.30
C GLU A 197 -10.76 12.38 2.82
N ARG A 198 -11.09 11.27 3.48
CA ARG A 198 -10.85 11.11 4.91
C ARG A 198 -9.36 11.06 5.22
N ASP A 199 -8.59 10.23 4.51
CA ASP A 199 -7.17 10.06 4.78
C ASP A 199 -6.39 11.35 4.45
N VAL A 200 -6.79 12.09 3.41
CA VAL A 200 -6.23 13.41 3.09
C VAL A 200 -6.55 14.43 4.19
N ARG A 201 -7.79 14.45 4.69
CA ARG A 201 -8.19 15.33 5.81
C ARG A 201 -7.45 15.01 7.09
N ASP A 202 -7.21 13.74 7.39
CA ASP A 202 -6.45 13.30 8.56
C ASP A 202 -4.98 13.76 8.52
N ILE A 203 -4.43 13.98 7.32
CA ILE A 203 -3.03 14.40 7.11
C ILE A 203 -2.90 15.93 7.02
N SER A 204 -3.74 16.57 6.23
CA SER A 204 -3.64 18.01 5.90
C SER A 204 -4.59 18.91 6.69
N GLY A 205 -5.44 18.34 7.55
CA GLY A 205 -6.44 19.09 8.31
C GLY A 205 -7.69 19.39 7.48
N THR A 206 -8.19 20.63 7.53
CA THR A 206 -9.39 21.00 6.80
C THR A 206 -9.14 21.02 5.29
N VAL A 207 -9.88 20.21 4.54
CA VAL A 207 -9.82 20.11 3.08
C VAL A 207 -11.16 20.50 2.49
N ASP A 208 -11.14 21.42 1.54
CA ASP A 208 -12.31 21.70 0.70
C ASP A 208 -12.51 20.53 -0.27
N ALA A 209 -13.56 19.75 -0.03
CA ALA A 209 -13.85 18.55 -0.81
C ALA A 209 -14.08 18.84 -2.29
N LEU A 210 -14.67 20.02 -2.63
CA LEU A 210 -14.91 20.39 -4.03
C LEU A 210 -13.59 20.65 -4.75
N LYS A 211 -12.68 21.43 -4.14
CA LYS A 211 -11.35 21.71 -4.68
C LYS A 211 -10.51 20.43 -4.77
N PHE A 212 -10.63 19.57 -3.79
CA PHE A 212 -9.92 18.28 -3.81
C PHE A 212 -10.40 17.35 -4.93
N ASN A 213 -11.71 17.29 -5.18
CA ASN A 213 -12.25 16.51 -6.29
C ASN A 213 -11.83 17.08 -7.66
N ARG A 214 -11.79 18.41 -7.82
CA ARG A 214 -11.22 19.05 -9.01
C ARG A 214 -9.75 18.70 -9.18
N PHE A 215 -8.97 18.71 -8.09
CA PHE A 215 -7.56 18.37 -8.10
C PHE A 215 -7.32 16.93 -8.55
N ILE A 216 -8.04 15.95 -7.99
CA ILE A 216 -7.94 14.54 -8.42
C ILE A 216 -8.28 14.41 -9.92
N THR A 217 -9.32 15.09 -10.38
CA THR A 217 -9.73 15.08 -11.80
C THR A 217 -8.61 15.66 -12.68
N ALA A 218 -8.02 16.79 -12.27
CA ALA A 218 -6.91 17.41 -12.99
C ALA A 218 -5.66 16.52 -13.04
N VAL A 219 -5.34 15.82 -11.95
CA VAL A 219 -4.24 14.83 -11.90
C VAL A 219 -4.52 13.65 -12.82
N ALA A 220 -5.74 13.09 -12.78
CA ALA A 220 -6.13 11.97 -13.64
C ALA A 220 -6.07 12.33 -15.13
N ALA A 221 -6.52 13.54 -15.51
CA ALA A 221 -6.45 14.03 -16.87
C ALA A 221 -5.01 14.20 -17.41
N ARG A 222 -4.02 14.28 -16.49
CA ARG A 222 -2.60 14.42 -16.85
C ARG A 222 -1.81 13.12 -16.70
N THR A 223 -2.48 11.98 -16.58
CA THR A 223 -1.80 10.67 -16.52
C THR A 223 -0.82 10.50 -17.66
N ALA A 224 0.40 10.07 -17.35
CA ALA A 224 1.56 9.91 -18.24
C ALA A 224 2.18 11.23 -18.77
N GLN A 225 1.69 12.40 -18.36
CA GLN A 225 2.29 13.70 -18.68
C GLN A 225 3.33 14.11 -17.64
N LEU A 226 4.17 15.08 -17.97
CA LEU A 226 5.10 15.68 -17.02
C LEU A 226 4.32 16.42 -15.92
N LEU A 227 4.69 16.18 -14.67
CA LEU A 227 4.07 16.79 -13.52
C LEU A 227 4.28 18.32 -13.53
N ASN A 228 3.18 19.06 -13.47
CA ASN A 228 3.20 20.51 -13.42
C ASN A 228 2.32 21.00 -12.27
N TYR A 229 2.95 21.33 -11.14
CA TYR A 229 2.24 21.80 -9.94
C TYR A 229 1.46 23.10 -10.14
N HIS A 230 1.96 24.01 -10.99
CA HIS A 230 1.28 25.27 -11.26
C HIS A 230 -0.05 25.03 -11.99
N ALA A 231 -0.03 24.21 -13.05
CA ALA A 231 -1.23 23.87 -13.78
C ALA A 231 -2.25 23.11 -12.92
N LEU A 232 -1.80 22.21 -12.04
CA LEU A 232 -2.69 21.51 -11.10
C LEU A 232 -3.33 22.47 -10.08
N ALA A 233 -2.54 23.44 -9.58
CA ALA A 233 -3.01 24.45 -8.64
C ALA A 233 -4.07 25.37 -9.28
N GLU A 234 -3.84 25.79 -10.51
CA GLU A 234 -4.75 26.63 -11.28
C GLU A 234 -6.09 25.92 -11.55
N ASP A 235 -6.05 24.67 -12.04
CA ASP A 235 -7.26 23.89 -12.31
C ASP A 235 -8.12 23.61 -11.07
N ALA A 236 -7.47 23.45 -9.91
CA ALA A 236 -8.16 23.17 -8.65
C ALA A 236 -8.49 24.43 -7.82
N GLU A 237 -8.10 25.61 -8.30
CA GLU A 237 -8.25 26.88 -7.57
C GLU A 237 -7.62 26.85 -6.16
N ILE A 238 -6.39 26.33 -6.07
CA ILE A 238 -5.58 26.25 -4.85
C ILE A 238 -4.22 26.87 -5.06
N ASP A 239 -3.48 27.09 -3.99
CA ASP A 239 -2.08 27.52 -4.09
C ASP A 239 -1.14 26.35 -4.45
N MET A 240 0.03 26.69 -4.97
CA MET A 240 1.02 25.71 -5.42
C MET A 240 1.60 24.85 -4.27
N VAL A 241 1.63 25.37 -3.04
CA VAL A 241 2.12 24.62 -1.87
C VAL A 241 1.13 23.51 -1.52
N THR A 242 -0.16 23.86 -1.51
CA THR A 242 -1.25 22.89 -1.33
C THR A 242 -1.26 21.83 -2.44
N ALA A 243 -1.11 22.23 -3.72
CA ALA A 243 -1.04 21.29 -4.84
C ALA A 243 0.11 20.29 -4.67
N LYS A 244 1.29 20.76 -4.26
CA LYS A 244 2.44 19.90 -3.99
C LYS A 244 2.18 18.95 -2.84
N ALA A 245 1.65 19.44 -1.72
CA ALA A 245 1.30 18.60 -0.57
C ALA A 245 0.27 17.52 -0.93
N TRP A 246 -0.74 17.86 -1.75
CA TRP A 246 -1.74 16.90 -2.17
C TRP A 246 -1.20 15.85 -3.15
N VAL A 247 -0.26 16.18 -4.03
CA VAL A 247 0.46 15.18 -4.85
C VAL A 247 1.22 14.20 -3.96
N ASP A 248 1.99 14.70 -2.99
CA ASP A 248 2.77 13.87 -2.06
C ASP A 248 1.86 12.93 -1.24
N ILE A 249 0.69 13.42 -0.84
CA ILE A 249 -0.31 12.61 -0.12
C ILE A 249 -0.90 11.54 -1.05
N LEU A 250 -1.32 11.88 -2.27
CA LEU A 250 -1.88 10.92 -3.21
C LEU A 250 -0.87 9.82 -3.60
N GLU A 251 0.41 10.17 -3.76
CA GLU A 251 1.49 9.22 -4.00
C GLU A 251 1.66 8.29 -2.79
N THR A 252 1.69 8.84 -1.58
CA THR A 252 1.81 8.05 -0.35
C THR A 252 0.62 7.12 -0.11
N LEU A 253 -0.60 7.56 -0.46
CA LEU A 253 -1.80 6.72 -0.41
C LEU A 253 -1.83 5.65 -1.53
N GLY A 254 -0.89 5.71 -2.48
CA GLY A 254 -0.83 4.80 -3.62
C GLY A 254 -1.95 5.01 -4.64
N ILE A 255 -2.52 6.22 -4.69
CA ILE A 255 -3.54 6.62 -5.66
C ILE A 255 -2.87 7.02 -6.99
N ILE A 256 -1.72 7.65 -6.90
CA ILE A 256 -0.88 7.99 -8.05
C ILE A 256 0.51 7.37 -7.88
N PHE A 257 1.26 7.32 -8.98
CA PHE A 257 2.65 6.91 -9.01
C PHE A 257 3.45 7.95 -9.81
N LEU A 258 4.55 8.42 -9.23
CA LEU A 258 5.45 9.35 -9.90
C LEU A 258 6.58 8.59 -10.58
N LEU A 259 6.56 8.55 -11.90
CA LEU A 259 7.61 7.92 -12.70
C LEU A 259 8.77 8.88 -12.89
N HIS A 260 9.81 8.73 -12.07
CA HIS A 260 11.03 9.53 -12.18
C HIS A 260 11.84 9.16 -13.44
N PRO A 261 12.47 10.15 -14.10
CA PRO A 261 13.26 9.91 -15.30
C PRO A 261 14.51 9.10 -14.95
N TYR A 262 14.85 8.16 -15.83
CA TYR A 262 16.12 7.43 -15.73
C TYR A 262 17.30 8.34 -16.09
N SER A 263 18.37 8.27 -15.30
CA SER A 263 19.65 8.91 -15.58
C SER A 263 20.77 8.13 -14.89
N ASN A 264 21.91 7.96 -15.56
CA ASN A 264 23.10 7.38 -14.95
C ASN A 264 23.69 8.27 -13.84
N ASN A 265 23.41 9.58 -13.85
CA ASN A 265 23.81 10.50 -12.81
C ASN A 265 22.69 10.63 -11.76
N ALA A 266 22.98 10.25 -10.52
CA ALA A 266 22.02 10.26 -9.40
C ALA A 266 21.42 11.66 -9.14
N LEU A 267 22.24 12.72 -9.23
CA LEU A 267 21.77 14.10 -9.06
C LEU A 267 20.78 14.51 -10.15
N LYS A 268 20.99 14.06 -11.39
CA LYS A 268 20.07 14.36 -12.50
C LYS A 268 18.72 13.64 -12.37
N ARG A 269 18.63 12.54 -11.60
CA ARG A 269 17.36 11.85 -11.32
C ARG A 269 16.46 12.69 -10.43
N THR A 270 17.04 13.41 -9.44
CA THR A 270 16.29 14.22 -8.48
C THR A 270 15.85 15.58 -9.01
N ILE A 271 16.52 16.09 -10.04
CA ILE A 271 16.27 17.45 -10.58
C ILE A 271 15.23 17.44 -11.71
N LYS A 272 15.09 16.30 -12.42
CA LYS A 272 14.18 16.23 -13.57
C LYS A 272 12.75 15.93 -13.14
N THR A 273 11.80 16.62 -13.79
CA THR A 273 10.37 16.47 -13.54
C THR A 273 9.89 15.04 -13.84
N PRO A 274 9.23 14.38 -12.89
CA PRO A 274 8.63 13.06 -13.12
C PRO A 274 7.37 13.16 -14.00
N LYS A 275 6.88 12.01 -14.47
CA LYS A 275 5.52 11.87 -14.99
C LYS A 275 4.58 11.40 -13.88
N VAL A 276 3.35 11.87 -13.92
CA VAL A 276 2.27 11.40 -13.03
C VAL A 276 1.43 10.32 -13.69
#